data_daea7689f245ed9907af85afa0af3e0a
#
_entry.id   daea7689f245ed9907af85afa0af3e0a
#
_cell.length_a   1.000
_cell.length_b   1.000
_cell.length_c   1.000
_cell.angle_alpha   90.00
_cell.angle_beta   90.00
_cell.angle_gamma   90.00
#
_symmetry.space_group_name_H-M   'P 1'
#
loop_
_entity.id
_entity.type
_entity.pdbx_description
1 polymer ?
#
loop_
_entity_poly.entity_id
_entity_poly.type
_entity_poly.pdbx_seq_one_letter_code
_entity_poly.pdbx_strand_id
1 'polypeptide(L)'
;GEPLWLTAQRQGLRTAVFYWPGSDVAISGKRPDVWHDYGEKPHMTFAQRADSIVAYLDKKAAPDLIMAYFEEPDASGHSFGPQAKETRRAVEAVDSLLASLWARIERAGMGGKVNLVVVSDHGMTWFTPSRKIKPSDYLRKEWYDALEGNLPCNVYAPERWQQDSIVKALAGVPHLRAWRKAYIPRY
;
A
#
# COMPACT_ATOMS: atom_id res chain seq x y z
N GLY A 1 -8.61 6.02 8.29
CA GLY A 1 -8.20 7.35 7.83
C GLY A 1 -8.88 7.71 6.53
N GLU A 2 -8.85 8.97 6.13
CA GLU A 2 -9.35 9.41 4.85
C GLU A 2 -8.29 9.20 3.78
N PRO A 3 -8.60 8.59 2.61
CA PRO A 3 -7.62 8.42 1.55
C PRO A 3 -7.29 9.75 0.86
N LEU A 4 -6.06 9.86 0.34
CA LEU A 4 -5.54 11.09 -0.25
C LEU A 4 -6.41 11.61 -1.41
N TRP A 5 -6.93 10.71 -2.27
CA TRP A 5 -7.80 11.10 -3.38
C TRP A 5 -9.11 11.76 -2.90
N LEU A 6 -9.68 11.30 -1.77
CA LEU A 6 -10.88 11.89 -1.20
C LEU A 6 -10.58 13.26 -0.57
N THR A 7 -9.43 13.40 0.09
CA THR A 7 -8.96 14.69 0.61
C THR A 7 -8.77 15.70 -0.52
N ALA A 8 -8.21 15.27 -1.67
CA ALA A 8 -8.07 16.11 -2.85
C ALA A 8 -9.45 16.56 -3.41
N GLN A 9 -10.39 15.62 -3.57
CA GLN A 9 -11.75 15.93 -4.04
C GLN A 9 -12.50 16.91 -3.12
N ARG A 10 -12.31 16.79 -1.80
CA ARG A 10 -12.92 17.74 -0.84
C ARG A 10 -12.39 19.16 -1.00
N GLN A 11 -11.22 19.31 -1.58
CA GLN A 11 -10.61 20.61 -1.91
C GLN A 11 -10.94 21.05 -3.34
N GLY A 12 -11.86 20.37 -4.03
CA GLY A 12 -12.29 20.71 -5.38
C GLY A 12 -11.36 20.20 -6.49
N LEU A 13 -10.38 19.35 -6.17
CA LEU A 13 -9.45 18.78 -7.12
C LEU A 13 -10.05 17.54 -7.81
N ARG A 14 -9.74 17.36 -9.09
CA ARG A 14 -10.09 16.16 -9.85
C ARG A 14 -9.06 15.07 -9.64
N THR A 15 -9.52 13.82 -9.55
CA THR A 15 -8.68 12.68 -9.20
C THR A 15 -8.79 11.56 -10.22
N ALA A 16 -7.67 10.92 -10.55
CA ALA A 16 -7.63 9.66 -11.29
C ALA A 16 -6.80 8.64 -10.49
N VAL A 17 -7.31 7.43 -10.35
CA VAL A 17 -6.69 6.39 -9.53
C VAL A 17 -6.65 5.08 -10.30
N PHE A 18 -5.44 4.51 -10.45
CA PHE A 18 -5.20 3.28 -11.19
C PHE A 18 -4.74 2.20 -10.23
N TYR A 19 -5.59 1.20 -9.98
CA TYR A 19 -5.29 0.00 -9.20
C TYR A 19 -4.78 0.25 -7.77
N TRP A 20 -5.00 1.43 -7.22
CA TRP A 20 -4.56 1.76 -5.87
C TRP A 20 -5.41 1.02 -4.83
N PRO A 21 -4.79 0.34 -3.84
CA PRO A 21 -5.54 -0.38 -2.82
C PRO A 21 -6.59 0.49 -2.12
N GLY A 22 -7.82 -0.02 -2.02
CA GLY A 22 -8.95 0.67 -1.39
C GLY A 22 -9.65 1.72 -2.24
N SER A 23 -9.29 1.89 -3.52
CA SER A 23 -10.02 2.76 -4.45
C SER A 23 -11.21 2.07 -5.11
N ASP A 24 -11.32 0.77 -4.97
CA ASP A 24 -12.38 -0.12 -5.48
C ASP A 24 -13.70 0.03 -4.73
N VAL A 25 -13.67 0.57 -3.53
CA VAL A 25 -14.86 0.80 -2.69
C VAL A 25 -15.18 2.28 -2.55
N ALA A 26 -16.47 2.61 -2.43
CA ALA A 26 -16.89 3.97 -2.12
C ALA A 26 -16.59 4.29 -0.65
N ILE A 27 -15.81 5.34 -0.41
CA ILE A 27 -15.51 5.84 0.94
C ILE A 27 -16.29 7.10 1.18
N SER A 28 -17.13 7.11 2.21
CA SER A 28 -18.09 8.22 2.47
C SER A 28 -18.98 8.50 1.26
N GLY A 29 -19.40 7.45 0.54
CA GLY A 29 -20.25 7.55 -0.66
C GLY A 29 -19.55 8.09 -1.91
N LYS A 30 -18.23 8.30 -1.88
CA LYS A 30 -17.46 8.85 -3.00
C LYS A 30 -16.43 7.86 -3.54
N ARG A 31 -16.16 7.95 -4.83
CA ARG A 31 -15.07 7.29 -5.56
C ARG A 31 -14.19 8.35 -6.23
N PRO A 32 -12.98 8.02 -6.66
CA PRO A 32 -12.21 8.91 -7.56
C PRO A 32 -13.02 9.25 -8.82
N ASP A 33 -12.77 10.40 -9.44
CA ASP A 33 -13.47 10.81 -10.67
C ASP A 33 -13.20 9.86 -11.84
N VAL A 34 -12.01 9.28 -11.86
CA VAL A 34 -11.61 8.17 -12.72
C VAL A 34 -10.94 7.12 -11.84
N TRP A 35 -11.37 5.88 -11.96
CA TRP A 35 -10.67 4.79 -11.24
C TRP A 35 -10.66 3.51 -12.07
N HIS A 36 -9.63 2.69 -11.83
CA HIS A 36 -9.52 1.31 -12.30
C HIS A 36 -9.35 0.41 -11.08
N ASP A 37 -10.26 -0.52 -10.92
CA ASP A 37 -10.34 -1.44 -9.78
C ASP A 37 -9.27 -2.52 -9.89
N TYR A 38 -8.60 -2.81 -8.77
CA TYR A 38 -7.62 -3.91 -8.68
C TYR A 38 -8.26 -5.30 -8.93
N GLY A 39 -9.55 -5.45 -8.63
CA GLY A 39 -10.32 -6.67 -8.94
C GLY A 39 -10.62 -6.87 -10.42
N GLU A 40 -10.56 -5.81 -11.23
CA GLU A 40 -10.85 -5.83 -12.67
C GLU A 40 -9.82 -6.66 -13.44
N LYS A 41 -10.27 -7.59 -14.26
CA LYS A 41 -9.39 -8.47 -15.06
C LYS A 41 -9.78 -8.41 -16.56
N PRO A 42 -8.81 -8.41 -17.49
CA PRO A 42 -7.36 -8.36 -17.23
C PRO A 42 -6.89 -6.97 -16.78
N HIS A 43 -5.86 -6.91 -15.92
CA HIS A 43 -5.23 -5.63 -15.59
C HIS A 43 -4.56 -5.02 -16.82
N MET A 44 -4.54 -3.69 -16.88
CA MET A 44 -3.64 -2.99 -17.78
C MET A 44 -2.20 -3.38 -17.47
N THR A 45 -1.41 -3.59 -18.51
CA THR A 45 0.04 -3.69 -18.36
C THR A 45 0.60 -2.37 -17.78
N PHE A 46 1.80 -2.41 -17.23
CA PHE A 46 2.46 -1.21 -16.71
C PHE A 46 2.64 -0.14 -17.81
N ALA A 47 2.94 -0.56 -19.03
CA ALA A 47 3.01 0.35 -20.19
C ALA A 47 1.65 1.00 -20.48
N GLN A 48 0.56 0.24 -20.49
CA GLN A 48 -0.79 0.77 -20.68
C GLN A 48 -1.23 1.72 -19.56
N ARG A 49 -0.81 1.47 -18.30
CA ARG A 49 -1.04 2.42 -17.19
C ARG A 49 -0.29 3.73 -17.44
N ALA A 50 0.97 3.66 -17.86
CA ALA A 50 1.75 4.84 -18.22
C ALA A 50 1.14 5.59 -19.42
N ASP A 51 0.66 4.86 -20.44
CA ASP A 51 -0.06 5.45 -21.59
C ASP A 51 -1.31 6.21 -21.14
N SER A 52 -2.08 5.62 -20.24
CA SER A 52 -3.29 6.23 -19.69
C SER A 52 -2.96 7.48 -18.89
N ILE A 53 -1.92 7.47 -18.06
CA ILE A 53 -1.48 8.65 -17.29
C ILE A 53 -1.16 9.81 -18.24
N VAL A 54 -0.36 9.59 -19.28
CA VAL A 54 -0.01 10.64 -20.25
C VAL A 54 -1.26 11.13 -20.97
N ALA A 55 -2.13 10.22 -21.42
CA ALA A 55 -3.37 10.58 -22.09
C ALA A 55 -4.33 11.41 -21.22
N TYR A 56 -4.34 11.21 -19.91
CA TYR A 56 -5.12 12.04 -18.98
C TYR A 56 -4.52 13.42 -18.77
N LEU A 57 -3.20 13.54 -18.75
CA LEU A 57 -2.52 14.83 -18.60
C LEU A 57 -2.74 15.76 -19.81
N ASP A 58 -2.95 15.21 -21.00
CA ASP A 58 -3.18 15.98 -22.24
C ASP A 58 -4.66 16.41 -22.43
N LYS A 59 -5.54 16.05 -21.52
CA LYS A 59 -6.97 16.43 -21.61
C LYS A 59 -7.22 17.86 -21.13
N LYS A 60 -8.19 18.55 -21.76
CA LYS A 60 -8.65 19.88 -21.31
C LYS A 60 -9.11 19.88 -19.84
N ALA A 61 -9.55 18.75 -19.33
CA ALA A 61 -9.96 18.56 -17.95
C ALA A 61 -9.07 17.46 -17.31
N ALA A 62 -7.77 17.69 -17.32
CA ALA A 62 -6.82 16.79 -16.68
C ALA A 62 -7.11 16.66 -15.17
N PRO A 63 -6.88 15.46 -14.57
CA PRO A 63 -6.87 15.34 -13.13
C PRO A 63 -5.74 16.15 -12.49
N ASP A 64 -6.02 16.74 -11.34
CA ASP A 64 -5.04 17.45 -10.52
C ASP A 64 -4.17 16.47 -9.71
N LEU A 65 -4.73 15.31 -9.37
CA LEU A 65 -4.04 14.20 -8.69
C LEU A 65 -4.24 12.91 -9.47
N ILE A 66 -3.13 12.28 -9.86
CA ILE A 66 -3.14 10.93 -10.42
C ILE A 66 -2.38 10.02 -9.45
N MET A 67 -3.01 8.93 -9.02
CA MET A 67 -2.39 7.88 -8.22
C MET A 67 -2.34 6.60 -9.04
N ALA A 68 -1.19 5.96 -9.14
CA ALA A 68 -1.04 4.70 -9.87
C ALA A 68 -0.25 3.70 -9.02
N TYR A 69 -0.75 2.48 -8.95
CA TYR A 69 -0.10 1.37 -8.26
C TYR A 69 0.55 0.43 -9.27
N PHE A 70 1.71 -0.05 -8.94
CA PHE A 70 2.47 -1.04 -9.68
C PHE A 70 2.89 -2.15 -8.73
N GLU A 71 2.55 -3.39 -9.06
CA GLU A 71 2.74 -4.56 -8.20
C GLU A 71 4.19 -5.04 -8.10
N GLU A 72 5.05 -4.58 -9.01
CA GLU A 72 6.49 -4.86 -8.96
C GLU A 72 7.24 -3.73 -8.23
N PRO A 73 8.31 -4.07 -7.51
CA PRO A 73 9.01 -5.36 -7.41
C PRO A 73 8.48 -6.33 -6.32
N ASP A 74 7.35 -6.06 -5.68
CA ASP A 74 6.81 -6.85 -4.59
C ASP A 74 6.49 -8.28 -5.02
N ALA A 75 5.80 -8.47 -6.14
CA ALA A 75 5.44 -9.78 -6.67
C ALA A 75 6.68 -10.65 -6.96
N SER A 76 7.72 -10.08 -7.55
CA SER A 76 9.00 -10.77 -7.77
C SER A 76 9.73 -11.04 -6.45
N GLY A 77 9.69 -10.10 -5.51
CA GLY A 77 10.27 -10.25 -4.18
C GLY A 77 9.66 -11.39 -3.38
N HIS A 78 8.34 -11.54 -3.43
CA HIS A 78 7.62 -12.66 -2.81
C HIS A 78 7.95 -14.00 -3.48
N SER A 79 8.07 -14.01 -4.80
CA SER A 79 8.28 -15.25 -5.57
C SER A 79 9.72 -15.77 -5.49
N PHE A 80 10.70 -14.88 -5.52
CA PHE A 80 12.12 -15.22 -5.68
C PHE A 80 12.98 -14.77 -4.50
N GLY A 81 12.48 -13.88 -3.66
CA GLY A 81 13.21 -13.26 -2.56
C GLY A 81 13.80 -11.89 -2.90
N PRO A 82 14.05 -11.05 -1.86
CA PRO A 82 14.42 -9.65 -2.06
C PRO A 82 15.77 -9.42 -2.74
N GLN A 83 16.69 -10.39 -2.68
CA GLN A 83 18.03 -10.29 -3.26
C GLN A 83 18.19 -11.08 -4.56
N ALA A 84 17.11 -11.69 -5.08
CA ALA A 84 17.15 -12.47 -6.30
C ALA A 84 17.41 -11.59 -7.53
N LYS A 85 18.02 -12.18 -8.57
CA LYS A 85 18.24 -11.49 -9.85
C LYS A 85 16.93 -11.12 -10.54
N GLU A 86 15.88 -11.90 -10.34
CA GLU A 86 14.52 -11.67 -10.84
C GLU A 86 13.94 -10.39 -10.22
N THR A 87 14.05 -10.25 -8.90
CA THR A 87 13.59 -9.04 -8.18
C THR A 87 14.37 -7.80 -8.59
N ARG A 88 15.71 -7.93 -8.78
CA ARG A 88 16.52 -6.83 -9.31
C ARG A 88 16.05 -6.41 -10.71
N ARG A 89 15.81 -7.37 -11.60
CA ARG A 89 15.28 -7.08 -12.95
C ARG A 89 13.92 -6.39 -12.91
N ALA A 90 13.06 -6.77 -11.97
CA ALA A 90 11.78 -6.10 -11.78
C ALA A 90 11.96 -4.64 -11.37
N VAL A 91 12.89 -4.33 -10.45
CA VAL A 91 13.24 -2.95 -10.09
C VAL A 91 13.73 -2.16 -11.30
N GLU A 92 14.68 -2.73 -12.07
CA GLU A 92 15.24 -2.10 -13.28
C GLU A 92 14.16 -1.85 -14.35
N ALA A 93 13.19 -2.76 -14.49
CA ALA A 93 12.05 -2.60 -15.40
C ALA A 93 11.11 -1.47 -14.96
N VAL A 94 10.80 -1.37 -13.66
CA VAL A 94 9.98 -0.26 -13.12
C VAL A 94 10.71 1.07 -13.26
N ASP A 95 12.01 1.13 -12.99
CA ASP A 95 12.83 2.33 -13.18
C ASP A 95 12.81 2.81 -14.65
N SER A 96 13.01 1.87 -15.58
CA SER A 96 12.94 2.15 -17.02
C SER A 96 11.55 2.66 -17.45
N LEU A 97 10.48 2.11 -16.86
CA LEU A 97 9.12 2.55 -17.10
C LEU A 97 8.92 4.00 -16.61
N LEU A 98 9.39 4.32 -15.39
CA LEU A 98 9.29 5.66 -14.82
C LEU A 98 10.09 6.68 -15.65
N ALA A 99 11.29 6.32 -16.10
CA ALA A 99 12.10 7.15 -16.99
C ALA A 99 11.36 7.42 -18.31
N SER A 100 10.76 6.40 -18.92
CA SER A 100 9.95 6.54 -20.13
C SER A 100 8.72 7.39 -19.91
N LEU A 101 8.00 7.21 -18.80
CA LEU A 101 6.85 8.03 -18.43
C LEU A 101 7.24 9.49 -18.29
N TRP A 102 8.32 9.79 -17.57
CA TRP A 102 8.81 11.16 -17.38
C TRP A 102 9.20 11.81 -18.69
N ALA A 103 9.97 11.13 -19.55
CA ALA A 103 10.34 11.63 -20.87
C ALA A 103 9.13 11.94 -21.77
N ARG A 104 8.03 11.20 -21.60
CA ARG A 104 6.77 11.46 -22.34
C ARG A 104 6.03 12.68 -21.79
N ILE A 105 6.01 12.86 -20.46
CA ILE A 105 5.46 14.06 -19.81
C ILE A 105 6.22 15.30 -20.26
N GLU A 106 7.54 15.25 -20.34
CA GLU A 106 8.37 16.36 -20.84
C GLU A 106 8.09 16.67 -22.31
N ARG A 107 8.03 15.64 -23.17
CA ARG A 107 7.70 15.80 -24.61
C ARG A 107 6.30 16.39 -24.85
N ALA A 108 5.36 16.12 -23.94
CA ALA A 108 4.04 16.75 -23.96
C ALA A 108 4.03 18.21 -23.46
N GLY A 109 5.18 18.78 -23.11
CA GLY A 109 5.31 20.15 -22.58
C GLY A 109 4.79 20.29 -21.15
N MET A 110 4.67 19.20 -20.40
CA MET A 110 4.11 19.17 -19.05
C MET A 110 5.18 19.04 -17.94
N GLY A 111 6.47 18.86 -18.27
CA GLY A 111 7.54 18.64 -17.31
C GLY A 111 7.64 19.71 -16.22
N GLY A 112 7.38 20.99 -16.55
CA GLY A 112 7.36 22.08 -15.57
C GLY A 112 6.02 22.25 -14.81
N LYS A 113 5.03 21.40 -15.06
CA LYS A 113 3.67 21.50 -14.50
C LYS A 113 3.27 20.28 -13.66
N VAL A 114 4.04 19.21 -13.74
CA VAL A 114 3.76 17.94 -13.06
C VAL A 114 4.82 17.69 -12.00
N ASN A 115 4.40 17.31 -10.81
CA ASN A 115 5.26 16.74 -9.78
C ASN A 115 5.10 15.22 -9.80
N LEU A 116 6.17 14.49 -10.03
CA LEU A 116 6.19 13.03 -9.92
C LEU A 116 6.68 12.64 -8.53
N VAL A 117 5.84 11.92 -7.78
CA VAL A 117 6.18 11.38 -6.45
C VAL A 117 6.16 9.87 -6.53
N VAL A 118 7.29 9.24 -6.22
CA VAL A 118 7.44 7.78 -6.17
C VAL A 118 7.56 7.38 -4.72
N VAL A 119 6.72 6.45 -4.29
CA VAL A 119 6.69 5.94 -2.91
C VAL A 119 6.64 4.43 -2.90
N SER A 120 7.12 3.83 -1.83
CA SER A 120 6.93 2.42 -1.49
C SER A 120 6.03 2.35 -0.25
N ASP A 121 5.16 1.36 -0.20
CA ASP A 121 4.33 1.07 0.97
C ASP A 121 5.12 0.36 2.08
N HIS A 122 6.12 -0.46 1.70
CA HIS A 122 7.04 -1.15 2.61
C HIS A 122 8.32 -1.58 1.89
N GLY A 123 9.25 -2.09 2.65
CA GLY A 123 10.40 -2.82 2.15
C GLY A 123 10.18 -4.33 2.20
N MET A 124 11.23 -5.11 1.89
CA MET A 124 11.17 -6.56 1.94
C MET A 124 12.44 -7.13 2.57
N THR A 125 12.28 -8.16 3.37
CA THR A 125 13.39 -8.88 4.00
C THR A 125 13.16 -10.39 3.97
N TRP A 126 14.21 -11.15 4.19
CA TRP A 126 14.11 -12.58 4.33
C TRP A 126 13.38 -12.97 5.60
N PHE A 127 12.50 -13.92 5.46
CA PHE A 127 11.78 -14.57 6.55
C PHE A 127 12.21 -16.03 6.66
N THR A 128 12.48 -16.49 7.88
CA THR A 128 12.74 -17.90 8.16
C THR A 128 11.71 -18.44 9.16
N PRO A 129 11.17 -19.65 8.95
CA PRO A 129 10.20 -20.23 9.87
C PRO A 129 10.67 -20.31 11.33
N SER A 130 11.98 -20.53 11.54
CA SER A 130 12.59 -20.58 12.87
C SER A 130 12.61 -19.24 13.62
N ARG A 131 12.40 -18.12 12.92
CA ARG A 131 12.34 -16.77 13.50
C ARG A 131 10.91 -16.24 13.61
N LYS A 132 9.91 -17.09 13.37
CA LYS A 132 8.50 -16.72 13.47
C LYS A 132 8.07 -16.65 14.92
N ILE A 133 7.55 -15.51 15.34
CA ILE A 133 6.88 -15.33 16.62
C ILE A 133 5.37 -15.51 16.37
N LYS A 134 4.76 -16.47 17.06
CA LYS A 134 3.31 -16.67 17.03
C LYS A 134 2.74 -16.13 18.35
N PRO A 135 1.95 -15.07 18.35
CA PRO A 135 1.36 -14.54 19.58
C PRO A 135 0.57 -15.60 20.37
N SER A 136 -0.09 -16.52 19.68
CA SER A 136 -0.83 -17.64 20.32
C SER A 136 0.04 -18.54 21.20
N ASP A 137 1.35 -18.60 21.01
CA ASP A 137 2.23 -19.43 21.81
C ASP A 137 2.49 -18.81 23.22
N TYR A 138 2.15 -17.54 23.40
CA TYR A 138 2.34 -16.75 24.62
C TYR A 138 1.03 -16.35 25.30
N LEU A 139 -0.11 -16.57 24.62
CA LEU A 139 -1.42 -16.11 25.08
C LEU A 139 -2.31 -17.30 25.46
N ARG A 140 -3.07 -17.15 26.56
CA ARG A 140 -4.12 -18.10 26.88
C ARG A 140 -5.32 -17.88 25.99
N LYS A 141 -5.98 -18.97 25.58
CA LYS A 141 -7.11 -18.92 24.64
C LYS A 141 -8.29 -18.10 25.15
N GLU A 142 -8.51 -18.09 26.46
CA GLU A 142 -9.58 -17.33 27.12
C GLU A 142 -9.33 -15.82 27.21
N TRP A 143 -8.16 -15.33 26.77
CA TRP A 143 -7.82 -13.91 26.80
C TRP A 143 -8.19 -13.15 25.51
N TYR A 144 -8.59 -13.84 24.46
CA TYR A 144 -8.91 -13.20 23.19
C TYR A 144 -9.96 -13.99 22.40
N ASP A 145 -10.74 -13.26 21.61
CA ASP A 145 -11.74 -13.84 20.72
C ASP A 145 -11.14 -14.23 19.37
N ALA A 146 -10.27 -13.37 18.82
CA ALA A 146 -9.64 -13.57 17.52
C ALA A 146 -8.20 -13.02 17.46
N LEU A 147 -7.40 -13.64 16.59
CA LEU A 147 -6.09 -13.18 16.15
C LEU A 147 -6.16 -12.99 14.64
N GLU A 148 -5.92 -11.76 14.15
CA GLU A 148 -6.01 -11.43 12.73
C GLU A 148 -4.78 -10.67 12.25
N GLY A 149 -4.40 -10.94 11.01
CA GLY A 149 -3.21 -10.36 10.39
C GLY A 149 -1.93 -11.08 10.78
N ASN A 150 -0.88 -10.77 10.04
CA ASN A 150 0.47 -11.32 10.28
C ASN A 150 1.43 -10.23 10.78
N LEU A 151 1.49 -9.09 10.09
CA LEU A 151 2.33 -7.94 10.41
C LEU A 151 1.60 -6.64 9.97
N PRO A 152 1.00 -5.90 10.89
CA PRO A 152 0.79 -6.21 12.31
C PRO A 152 -0.24 -7.32 12.54
N CYS A 153 -0.16 -7.97 13.70
CA CYS A 153 -1.17 -8.90 14.17
C CYS A 153 -2.11 -8.17 15.13
N ASN A 154 -3.41 -8.23 14.88
CA ASN A 154 -4.44 -7.69 15.75
C ASN A 154 -4.96 -8.78 16.69
N VAL A 155 -5.04 -8.46 17.98
CA VAL A 155 -5.61 -9.33 19.00
C VAL A 155 -6.91 -8.69 19.48
N TYR A 156 -8.02 -9.36 19.27
CA TYR A 156 -9.35 -8.90 19.70
C TYR A 156 -9.67 -9.45 21.08
N ALA A 157 -9.76 -8.55 22.05
CA ALA A 157 -10.06 -8.84 23.44
C ALA A 157 -11.05 -7.79 23.98
N PRO A 158 -12.30 -8.18 24.32
CA PRO A 158 -13.34 -7.23 24.71
C PRO A 158 -13.07 -6.59 26.07
N GLU A 159 -12.55 -7.38 27.02
CA GLU A 159 -12.40 -6.92 28.39
C GLU A 159 -11.03 -6.28 28.66
N ARG A 160 -11.03 -5.24 29.51
CA ARG A 160 -9.80 -4.53 29.83
C ARG A 160 -8.74 -5.41 30.48
N TRP A 161 -9.16 -6.28 31.40
CA TRP A 161 -8.23 -7.20 32.07
C TRP A 161 -7.57 -8.19 31.11
N GLN A 162 -8.29 -8.62 30.05
CA GLN A 162 -7.74 -9.46 28.98
C GLN A 162 -6.67 -8.69 28.20
N GLN A 163 -6.97 -7.45 27.80
CA GLN A 163 -6.02 -6.58 27.09
C GLN A 163 -4.75 -6.34 27.91
N ASP A 164 -4.88 -6.13 29.22
CA ASP A 164 -3.75 -5.94 30.12
C ASP A 164 -2.91 -7.20 30.28
N SER A 165 -3.57 -8.36 30.40
CA SER A 165 -2.91 -9.66 30.47
C SER A 165 -2.13 -9.97 29.18
N ILE A 166 -2.72 -9.69 28.01
CA ILE A 166 -2.09 -9.85 26.69
C ILE A 166 -0.85 -9.00 26.56
N VAL A 167 -0.96 -7.68 26.84
CA VAL A 167 0.18 -6.76 26.74
C VAL A 167 1.29 -7.18 27.70
N LYS A 168 0.95 -7.59 28.93
CA LYS A 168 1.93 -8.06 29.92
C LYS A 168 2.63 -9.34 29.46
N ALA A 169 1.89 -10.31 28.93
CA ALA A 169 2.46 -11.56 28.44
C ALA A 169 3.39 -11.37 27.26
N LEU A 170 3.08 -10.43 26.37
CA LEU A 170 3.88 -10.15 25.18
C LEU A 170 5.04 -9.20 25.43
N ALA A 171 5.05 -8.44 26.53
CA ALA A 171 6.09 -7.45 26.83
C ALA A 171 7.49 -8.04 26.97
N GLY A 172 7.62 -9.31 27.38
CA GLY A 172 8.89 -10.02 27.53
C GLY A 172 9.35 -10.78 26.29
N VAL A 173 8.58 -10.78 25.20
CA VAL A 173 8.90 -11.55 24.00
C VAL A 173 9.91 -10.75 23.15
N PRO A 174 11.12 -11.29 22.90
CA PRO A 174 12.12 -10.61 22.09
C PRO A 174 11.59 -10.27 20.69
N HIS A 175 11.94 -9.10 20.18
CA HIS A 175 11.56 -8.61 18.85
C HIS A 175 10.06 -8.41 18.63
N LEU A 176 9.24 -8.44 19.69
CA LEU A 176 7.80 -8.15 19.64
C LEU A 176 7.48 -6.92 20.49
N ARG A 177 6.56 -6.10 20.00
CA ARG A 177 5.95 -5.01 20.77
C ARG A 177 4.44 -5.13 20.68
N ALA A 178 3.77 -5.00 21.81
CA ALA A 178 2.32 -5.04 21.91
C ALA A 178 1.79 -3.77 22.58
N TRP A 179 0.73 -3.21 22.04
CA TRP A 179 0.06 -2.03 22.59
C TRP A 179 -1.45 -2.25 22.59
N ARG A 180 -2.12 -1.69 23.59
CA ARG A 180 -3.56 -1.46 23.44
C ARG A 180 -3.77 -0.41 22.36
N LYS A 181 -4.87 -0.51 21.59
CA LYS A 181 -5.20 0.39 20.47
C LYS A 181 -5.08 1.88 20.83
N ALA A 182 -5.51 2.25 22.03
CA ALA A 182 -5.46 3.64 22.52
C ALA A 182 -4.02 4.17 22.74
N TYR A 183 -3.04 3.29 22.88
CA TYR A 183 -1.65 3.63 23.21
C TYR A 183 -0.67 3.32 22.07
N ILE A 184 -1.19 3.04 20.87
CA ILE A 184 -0.33 2.89 19.69
C ILE A 184 0.39 4.22 19.44
N PRO A 185 1.73 4.24 19.33
CA PRO A 185 2.47 5.47 19.04
C PRO A 185 1.94 6.14 17.76
N ARG A 186 1.74 7.45 17.83
CA ARG A 186 1.43 8.27 16.65
C ARG A 186 2.73 8.90 16.17
N TYR A 187 3.05 8.70 14.91
CA TYR A 187 4.19 9.30 14.23
C TYR A 187 3.75 10.58 13.54
#